data_0aa28273717fd63f98d63ab7e6f67da1
#
_entry.id   0aa28273717fd63f98d63ab7e6f67da1
#
_cell.length_a   1.000
_cell.length_b   1.000
_cell.length_c   1.000
_cell.angle_alpha   90.00
_cell.angle_beta   90.00
_cell.angle_gamma   90.00
#
_symmetry.space_group_name_H-M   'P 1'
#
loop_
_entity.id
_entity.type
_entity.pdbx_description
1 polymer ?
#
loop_
_entity_poly.entity_id
_entity_poly.type
_entity_poly.pdbx_seq_one_letter_code
_entity_poly.pdbx_strand_id
1 'polypeptide(L)'
;MDISVVVPLYNEEESLPELSAWIERVMVANNFTYEIIMVDDGSNDKSWKVIEQLSAKDDHVRGIKFRRNYGKSAHYIVVSRMHKETW
;
A
#
# COMPACT_ATOMS: atom_id res chain seq x y z
N MET A 1 1.51 -15.07 6.50
CA MET A 1 2.04 -13.76 6.43
C MET A 1 2.15 -13.19 7.80
N ASP A 2 3.28 -12.73 8.20
CA ASP A 2 3.47 -12.23 9.52
C ASP A 2 2.95 -10.82 9.70
N ILE A 3 3.15 -9.96 8.74
CA ILE A 3 2.82 -8.56 8.89
C ILE A 3 2.20 -7.98 7.66
N SER A 4 1.16 -7.18 7.81
CA SER A 4 0.60 -6.43 6.73
C SER A 4 0.78 -4.97 7.08
N VAL A 5 1.48 -4.24 6.23
CA VAL A 5 1.73 -2.84 6.47
C VAL A 5 0.77 -2.04 5.61
N VAL A 6 -0.12 -1.29 6.20
CA VAL A 6 -1.10 -0.51 5.46
C VAL A 6 -0.63 0.92 5.44
N VAL A 7 -0.46 1.47 4.25
CA VAL A 7 0.08 2.80 4.08
C VAL A 7 -0.93 3.68 3.37
N PRO A 8 -1.67 4.49 4.09
CA PRO A 8 -2.59 5.41 3.43
C PRO A 8 -1.77 6.58 2.91
N LEU A 9 -2.07 7.05 1.73
CA LEU A 9 -1.27 8.10 1.12
C LEU A 9 -2.08 9.03 0.25
N TYR A 10 -1.56 10.21 0.03
CA TYR A 10 -2.18 11.16 -0.85
C TYR A 10 -1.08 12.06 -1.38
N ASN A 11 -0.88 12.08 -2.69
CA ASN A 11 0.13 12.87 -3.36
C ASN A 11 1.52 12.67 -2.79
N GLU A 12 1.97 11.42 -2.79
CA GLU A 12 3.28 11.10 -2.27
C GLU A 12 4.17 10.44 -3.31
N GLU A 13 4.04 10.83 -4.56
CA GLU A 13 4.74 10.09 -5.61
C GLU A 13 6.24 10.02 -5.39
N GLU A 14 6.84 11.03 -4.79
CA GLU A 14 8.27 11.00 -4.65
C GLU A 14 8.74 10.15 -3.49
N SER A 15 7.92 9.99 -2.47
CA SER A 15 8.31 9.25 -1.30
C SER A 15 8.07 7.77 -1.38
N LEU A 16 7.19 7.36 -2.24
CA LEU A 16 6.77 5.97 -2.25
C LEU A 16 7.88 4.97 -2.50
N PRO A 17 8.76 5.19 -3.48
CA PRO A 17 9.80 4.22 -3.71
C PRO A 17 10.73 4.08 -2.51
N GLU A 18 11.02 5.18 -1.85
CA GLU A 18 11.90 5.15 -0.75
C GLU A 18 11.25 4.49 0.42
N LEU A 19 9.98 4.73 0.66
CA LEU A 19 9.25 4.11 1.74
C LEU A 19 9.18 2.62 1.53
N SER A 20 8.89 2.19 0.33
CA SER A 20 8.79 0.78 0.03
C SER A 20 10.12 0.08 0.29
N ALA A 21 11.21 0.70 -0.13
CA ALA A 21 12.53 0.11 0.09
C ALA A 21 12.88 0.03 1.57
N TRP A 22 12.47 1.04 2.33
CA TRP A 22 12.76 1.03 3.74
C TRP A 22 11.98 -0.06 4.46
N ILE A 23 10.71 -0.23 4.11
CA ILE A 23 9.90 -1.27 4.73
C ILE A 23 10.49 -2.63 4.40
N GLU A 24 10.88 -2.83 3.16
CA GLU A 24 11.45 -4.08 2.76
C GLU A 24 12.69 -4.38 3.58
N ARG A 25 13.55 -3.39 3.76
CA ARG A 25 14.77 -3.62 4.48
C ARG A 25 14.50 -4.02 5.93
N VAL A 26 13.53 -3.39 6.56
CA VAL A 26 13.21 -3.72 7.92
C VAL A 26 12.63 -5.12 8.04
N MET A 27 11.77 -5.49 7.12
CA MET A 27 11.11 -6.79 7.19
C MET A 27 12.10 -7.91 6.93
N VAL A 28 12.97 -7.72 5.96
CA VAL A 28 13.93 -8.76 5.64
C VAL A 28 14.93 -8.90 6.79
N ALA A 29 15.34 -7.79 7.38
CA ALA A 29 16.30 -7.84 8.46
C ALA A 29 15.74 -8.58 9.67
N ASN A 30 14.44 -8.61 9.82
CA ASN A 30 13.82 -9.28 10.94
C ASN A 30 13.21 -10.61 10.57
N ASN A 31 13.45 -11.05 9.37
CA ASN A 31 12.94 -12.33 8.89
C ASN A 31 11.43 -12.42 8.93
N PHE A 32 10.73 -11.33 8.70
CA PHE A 32 9.27 -11.37 8.64
C PHE A 32 8.82 -11.64 7.22
N THR A 33 7.73 -12.37 7.09
CA THR A 33 7.03 -12.39 5.81
C THR A 33 6.05 -11.26 5.86
N TYR A 34 5.85 -10.54 4.76
CA TYR A 34 5.09 -9.31 4.83
C TYR A 34 4.43 -8.95 3.53
N GLU A 35 3.51 -8.01 3.62
CA GLU A 35 2.95 -7.41 2.44
C GLU A 35 2.76 -5.94 2.73
N ILE A 36 2.82 -5.11 1.73
CA ILE A 36 2.63 -3.68 1.87
C ILE A 36 1.40 -3.31 1.07
N ILE A 37 0.41 -2.71 1.72
CA ILE A 37 -0.82 -2.33 1.04
C ILE A 37 -0.87 -0.82 1.00
N MET A 38 -0.69 -0.25 -0.18
CA MET A 38 -0.68 1.18 -0.35
C MET A 38 -2.07 1.63 -0.74
N VAL A 39 -2.67 2.48 0.07
CA VAL A 39 -4.03 2.93 -0.16
C VAL A 39 -3.99 4.37 -0.63
N ASP A 40 -4.27 4.58 -1.91
CA ASP A 40 -4.22 5.89 -2.50
C ASP A 40 -5.56 6.57 -2.31
N ASP A 41 -5.58 7.67 -1.56
CA ASP A 41 -6.80 8.33 -1.24
C ASP A 41 -7.09 9.43 -2.25
N GLY A 42 -7.10 9.11 -3.50
CA GLY A 42 -7.48 10.07 -4.55
C GLY A 42 -6.40 11.02 -4.98
N SER A 43 -5.15 10.57 -5.01
CA SER A 43 -4.05 11.45 -5.40
C SER A 43 -4.24 12.05 -6.77
N ASN A 44 -3.79 13.28 -6.93
CA ASN A 44 -3.83 13.93 -8.20
C ASN A 44 -2.52 13.88 -8.94
N ASP A 45 -1.47 13.42 -8.29
CA ASP A 45 -0.16 13.34 -8.95
C ASP A 45 0.03 11.95 -9.50
N LYS A 46 1.24 11.48 -9.63
CA LYS A 46 1.52 10.19 -10.18
C LYS A 46 1.67 9.10 -9.15
N SER A 47 1.14 9.31 -7.95
CA SER A 47 1.25 8.33 -6.90
C SER A 47 0.71 6.98 -7.33
N TRP A 48 -0.46 6.96 -7.95
CA TRP A 48 -1.02 5.68 -8.34
C TRP A 48 -0.15 4.97 -9.35
N LYS A 49 0.45 5.71 -10.28
CA LYS A 49 1.30 5.11 -11.25
C LYS A 49 2.51 4.54 -10.58
N VAL A 50 3.06 5.19 -9.57
CA VAL A 50 4.20 4.67 -8.86
C VAL A 50 3.81 3.39 -8.12
N ILE A 51 2.63 3.35 -7.53
CA ILE A 51 2.16 2.15 -6.85
C ILE A 51 2.05 1.01 -7.85
N GLU A 52 1.54 1.27 -9.03
CA GLU A 52 1.44 0.23 -10.03
C GLU A 52 2.82 -0.29 -10.42
N GLN A 53 3.78 0.59 -10.55
CA GLN A 53 5.11 0.18 -10.91
C GLN A 53 5.77 -0.63 -9.80
N LEU A 54 5.57 -0.24 -8.56
CA LEU A 54 6.14 -0.97 -7.44
C LEU A 54 5.50 -2.34 -7.33
N SER A 55 4.21 -2.40 -7.53
CA SER A 55 3.50 -3.66 -7.44
C SER A 55 3.93 -4.61 -8.55
N ALA A 56 4.26 -4.10 -9.71
CA ALA A 56 4.70 -4.94 -10.80
C ALA A 56 6.10 -5.52 -10.54
N LYS A 57 6.93 -4.80 -9.80
CA LYS A 57 8.22 -5.30 -9.56
C LYS A 57 8.32 -6.08 -8.30
N ASP A 58 7.44 -5.91 -7.31
CA ASP A 58 7.60 -6.53 -6.03
C ASP A 58 6.30 -7.18 -5.63
N ASP A 59 6.31 -8.48 -5.48
CA ASP A 59 5.10 -9.20 -5.15
C ASP A 59 4.58 -8.87 -3.78
N HIS A 60 5.34 -8.20 -2.94
CA HIS A 60 4.87 -7.84 -1.61
C HIS A 60 4.03 -6.58 -1.64
N VAL A 61 4.02 -5.84 -2.73
CA VAL A 61 3.34 -4.56 -2.79
C VAL A 61 1.99 -4.70 -3.46
N ARG A 62 0.94 -4.19 -2.83
CA ARG A 62 -0.37 -4.19 -3.43
C ARG A 62 -0.91 -2.80 -3.34
N GLY A 63 -1.80 -2.42 -4.20
CA GLY A 63 -2.36 -1.09 -4.22
C GLY A 63 -3.86 -1.09 -4.19
N ILE A 64 -4.44 -0.14 -3.47
CA ILE A 64 -5.86 0.05 -3.46
C ILE A 64 -6.10 1.52 -3.76
N LYS A 65 -6.97 1.81 -4.71
CA LYS A 65 -7.24 3.16 -5.08
C LYS A 65 -8.62 3.56 -4.66
N PHE A 66 -8.74 4.62 -3.88
CA PHE A 66 -10.00 5.04 -3.49
C PHE A 66 -10.50 6.12 -4.34
N ARG A 67 -11.80 6.24 -4.62
CA ARG A 67 -12.27 7.23 -5.41
C ARG A 67 -12.90 8.12 -4.52
N ARG A 68 -12.55 9.20 -4.21
CA ARG A 68 -13.15 9.98 -3.42
C ARG A 68 -14.13 10.80 -3.93
N ASN A 69 -14.80 10.58 -4.75
CA ASN A 69 -15.62 11.46 -5.31
C ASN A 69 -16.92 11.47 -4.73
N TYR A 70 -17.32 10.79 -3.89
CA TYR A 70 -18.57 10.81 -3.47
C TYR A 70 -18.68 11.54 -2.27
N GLY A 71 -17.86 12.24 -2.01
CA GLY A 71 -18.00 13.00 -1.01
C GLY A 71 -18.15 12.41 0.27
N LYS A 72 -18.63 11.81 0.81
CA LYS A 72 -18.72 11.32 1.92
C LYS A 72 -18.02 10.32 2.28
N SER A 73 -17.82 9.90 2.77
CA SER A 73 -17.28 8.92 3.16
C SER A 73 -16.65 8.00 2.78
N ALA A 74 -16.01 7.69 2.83
CA ALA A 74 -15.39 6.93 2.47
C ALA A 74 -15.20 5.77 2.75
N HIS A 75 -14.88 5.26 2.99
CA HIS A 75 -14.74 4.30 3.16
C HIS A 75 -14.06 3.33 3.04
N TYR A 76 -13.63 2.57 3.07
CA TYR A 76 -12.93 1.85 3.00
C TYR A 76 -12.64 0.74 3.13
N ILE A 77 -12.01 0.28 3.16
CA ILE A 77 -11.45 -0.47 3.36
C ILE A 77 -11.33 -1.60 3.08
N VAL A 78 -11.04 -2.36 2.95
CA VAL A 78 -11.03 -3.38 2.55
C VAL A 78 -10.00 -4.19 2.52
N VAL A 79 -9.16 -4.19 2.72
CA VAL A 79 -8.12 -4.91 2.61
C VAL A 79 -8.20 -6.10 3.24
N SER A 80 -8.97 -6.40 3.83
CA SER A 80 -8.92 -7.52 4.41
C SER A 80 -8.77 -8.71 3.87
N ARG A 81 -8.99 -8.93 2.81
CA ARG A 81 -8.92 -10.08 2.26
C ARG A 81 -7.74 -10.75 2.46
N MET A 82 -6.77 -10.22 2.80
CA MET A 82 -5.62 -10.91 2.76
C MET A 82 -5.46 -11.67 3.93
N HIS A 83 -5.88 -11.41 4.96
CA HIS A 83 -5.63 -12.25 5.92
C HIS A 83 -6.71 -12.71 6.52
N LYS A 84 -7.47 -13.09 6.01
CA LYS A 84 -8.50 -13.55 6.43
C LYS A 84 -8.39 -14.33 7.58
N GLU A 85 -7.58 -15.03 7.72
CA GLU A 85 -7.55 -15.84 8.76
C GLU A 85 -6.99 -15.24 9.91
N THR A 86 -6.31 -14.31 9.80
CA THR A 86 -5.67 -13.85 10.85
C THR A 86 -6.38 -12.80 11.46
N TRP A 87 -7.29 -12.28 10.95
CA TRP A 87 -7.93 -11.29 11.54
C TRP A 87 -8.95 -11.65 12.29
#